data_ab9eecf1db6ee5d7c099c3aa77bced52
#
_entry.id   ab9eecf1db6ee5d7c099c3aa77bced52
#
_cell.length_a   1.000
_cell.length_b   1.000
_cell.length_c   1.000
_cell.angle_alpha   90.00
_cell.angle_beta   90.00
_cell.angle_gamma   90.00
#
_symmetry.space_group_name_H-M   'P 1'
#
loop_
_entity.id
_entity.type
_entity.pdbx_description
1 polymer ?
#
loop_
_entity_poly.entity_id
_entity_poly.type
_entity_poly.pdbx_seq_one_letter_code
_entity_poly.pdbx_strand_id
1 'polypeptide(L)'
;MHVVRRPTALITSAIAAVALTGAATVVSATTAHAATGCRVDYSVASQWQGGFTGNVVLTNLGDSMSSWSLQWTFNSGQQITQAWNAEISQSGSSVTARNVSYNGNLASNASVSFGFNGSWNSSNPVPSNFSLNGVACNGGTSPTTPPPNPTTPPPNPTTPPPGQTPTGLVGWATQNGGTTGGGNASPTTVTSSSALSSAISGSGSAVIRVSGTISCSGMLNVGSNKTIVGIGSSATISGCGFNISNQRNVIIRNINFRNWNDDAINVQTESTNVWVDHNSFTNGYDGAVDIKRGSDYITVSWNRVFNHGKSMLLGHSDNNASQDRGHLRVTYHHNWFDGSGSRHPRVRFGNPVHVFNNYYYDNDYGVASTMGAGVLVEGNYFENVDDPTHVGYASSGPGTLVARNNHFVNSGTPETSGSVASIPYSYSLTSASQVKSVVTNGAGTGKIGL
;
A
#
# COMPACT_ATOMS: atom_id res chain seq x y z
N MET A 1 2.79 69.45 -51.30
CA MET A 1 3.20 69.89 -52.66
C MET A 1 3.65 68.67 -53.43
N HIS A 2 3.01 68.50 -54.56
CA HIS A 2 3.20 67.66 -55.74
C HIS A 2 2.68 66.23 -55.70
N VAL A 3 1.55 66.17 -56.23
CA VAL A 3 0.80 65.20 -57.02
C VAL A 3 1.57 64.80 -58.27
N VAL A 4 1.64 63.52 -58.68
CA VAL A 4 1.57 63.11 -60.08
C VAL A 4 1.09 61.70 -60.24
N ARG A 5 0.17 61.51 -61.07
CA ARG A 5 -0.79 60.64 -61.62
C ARG A 5 -0.23 59.34 -62.27
N ARG A 6 -1.16 58.37 -62.37
CA ARG A 6 -1.19 57.10 -63.12
C ARG A 6 -0.74 57.23 -64.60
N PRO A 7 -0.49 56.09 -65.29
CA PRO A 7 -1.63 55.51 -66.05
C PRO A 7 -1.77 53.99 -66.07
N THR A 8 -2.99 53.62 -66.39
CA THR A 8 -3.63 52.36 -66.73
C THR A 8 -3.11 51.76 -68.02
N ALA A 9 -2.92 50.44 -68.09
CA ALA A 9 -2.97 49.69 -69.36
C ALA A 9 -3.75 48.39 -69.21
N LEU A 10 -4.86 48.36 -69.94
CA LEU A 10 -5.67 47.22 -70.25
C LEU A 10 -4.97 46.34 -71.31
N ILE A 11 -4.89 45.05 -71.12
CA ILE A 11 -4.78 44.06 -72.23
C ILE A 11 -5.71 42.91 -71.96
N THR A 12 -6.54 42.66 -72.94
CA THR A 12 -7.63 41.69 -73.08
C THR A 12 -7.14 40.28 -73.41
N SER A 13 -7.84 39.28 -72.91
CA SER A 13 -8.29 38.05 -73.53
C SER A 13 -7.31 36.90 -73.78
N ALA A 14 -7.55 35.75 -73.15
CA ALA A 14 -7.84 34.50 -73.86
C ALA A 14 -8.40 33.45 -72.88
N ILE A 15 -9.62 33.03 -73.14
CA ILE A 15 -10.26 31.91 -72.42
C ILE A 15 -9.74 30.61 -72.99
N ALA A 16 -9.09 29.79 -72.18
CA ALA A 16 -8.83 28.38 -72.45
C ALA A 16 -9.58 27.56 -71.38
N ALA A 17 -10.71 26.97 -71.78
CA ALA A 17 -11.43 26.06 -70.94
C ALA A 17 -10.70 24.71 -70.88
N VAL A 18 -10.09 24.39 -69.76
CA VAL A 18 -9.62 23.06 -69.42
C VAL A 18 -10.63 22.40 -68.51
N ALA A 19 -11.33 21.40 -69.03
CA ALA A 19 -12.21 20.52 -68.26
C ALA A 19 -11.37 19.65 -67.34
N LEU A 20 -11.28 19.95 -66.06
CA LEU A 20 -10.78 19.05 -65.03
C LEU A 20 -11.96 18.17 -64.58
N THR A 21 -11.89 16.91 -64.95
CA THR A 21 -12.70 15.84 -64.32
C THR A 21 -12.25 15.68 -62.86
N GLY A 22 -12.95 16.25 -61.92
CA GLY A 22 -12.73 16.09 -60.49
C GLY A 22 -13.11 14.68 -60.05
N ALA A 23 -12.16 13.81 -59.81
CA ALA A 23 -12.37 12.61 -59.04
C ALA A 23 -12.63 13.04 -57.57
N ALA A 24 -13.89 13.00 -57.15
CA ALA A 24 -14.24 13.15 -55.74
C ALA A 24 -13.71 11.93 -55.00
N THR A 25 -12.58 12.09 -54.30
CA THR A 25 -12.17 11.12 -53.29
C THR A 25 -13.15 11.21 -52.11
N VAL A 26 -14.05 10.24 -52.01
CA VAL A 26 -14.85 10.04 -50.80
C VAL A 26 -13.87 9.62 -49.70
N VAL A 27 -13.48 10.54 -48.86
CA VAL A 27 -12.83 10.25 -47.58
C VAL A 27 -13.88 9.59 -46.73
N SER A 28 -13.90 8.28 -46.67
CA SER A 28 -14.69 7.53 -45.68
C SER A 28 -14.10 7.90 -44.32
N ALA A 29 -14.83 8.72 -43.56
CA ALA A 29 -14.54 8.91 -42.15
C ALA A 29 -14.74 7.53 -41.47
N THR A 30 -13.64 6.82 -41.23
CA THR A 30 -13.66 5.69 -40.32
C THR A 30 -14.03 6.27 -38.96
N THR A 31 -15.22 5.98 -38.49
CA THR A 31 -15.58 6.17 -37.10
C THR A 31 -14.55 5.42 -36.27
N ALA A 32 -13.68 6.14 -35.57
CA ALA A 32 -12.81 5.53 -34.58
C ALA A 32 -13.73 4.84 -33.56
N HIS A 33 -13.81 3.52 -33.61
CA HIS A 33 -14.44 2.79 -32.53
C HIS A 33 -13.61 3.07 -31.29
N ALA A 34 -14.30 3.49 -30.20
CA ALA A 34 -13.70 3.62 -28.89
C ALA A 34 -12.91 2.35 -28.58
N ALA A 35 -11.67 2.52 -28.16
CA ALA A 35 -10.87 1.39 -27.74
C ALA A 35 -11.56 0.70 -26.57
N THR A 36 -11.96 -0.53 -26.73
CA THR A 36 -12.60 -1.34 -25.69
C THR A 36 -11.63 -2.40 -25.23
N GLY A 37 -11.37 -2.44 -23.94
CA GLY A 37 -10.49 -3.44 -23.37
C GLY A 37 -10.54 -3.38 -21.85
N CYS A 38 -10.29 -4.52 -21.20
CA CYS A 38 -10.21 -4.60 -19.76
C CYS A 38 -9.27 -5.73 -19.35
N ARG A 39 -8.66 -5.56 -18.17
CA ARG A 39 -7.98 -6.62 -17.45
C ARG A 39 -8.68 -6.81 -16.11
N VAL A 40 -8.86 -8.07 -15.73
CA VAL A 40 -9.43 -8.45 -14.44
C VAL A 40 -8.43 -9.33 -13.71
N ASP A 41 -7.99 -8.89 -12.55
CA ASP A 41 -7.17 -9.67 -11.64
C ASP A 41 -8.10 -10.15 -10.51
N TYR A 42 -8.45 -11.43 -10.55
CA TYR A 42 -9.29 -12.09 -9.52
C TYR A 42 -8.39 -12.93 -8.61
N SER A 43 -8.58 -12.80 -7.29
CA SER A 43 -7.86 -13.61 -6.31
C SER A 43 -8.79 -14.08 -5.19
N VAL A 44 -8.52 -15.28 -4.67
CA VAL A 44 -9.12 -15.75 -3.41
C VAL A 44 -8.20 -15.32 -2.29
N ALA A 45 -8.61 -14.28 -1.56
CA ALA A 45 -7.80 -13.68 -0.47
C ALA A 45 -7.74 -14.58 0.76
N SER A 46 -8.83 -15.31 1.04
CA SER A 46 -8.89 -16.32 2.09
C SER A 46 -9.95 -17.37 1.75
N GLN A 47 -9.75 -18.60 2.23
CA GLN A 47 -10.69 -19.69 2.05
C GLN A 47 -10.76 -20.55 3.33
N TRP A 48 -11.97 -20.93 3.70
CA TRP A 48 -12.26 -21.81 4.82
C TRP A 48 -13.32 -22.85 4.40
N GLN A 49 -13.63 -23.78 5.29
CA GLN A 49 -14.64 -24.79 4.99
C GLN A 49 -16.00 -24.14 4.67
N GLY A 50 -16.45 -24.26 3.45
CA GLY A 50 -17.75 -23.74 2.98
C GLY A 50 -17.77 -22.25 2.64
N GLY A 51 -16.67 -21.49 2.79
CA GLY A 51 -16.63 -20.07 2.48
C GLY A 51 -15.30 -19.57 1.91
N PHE A 52 -15.32 -18.38 1.29
CA PHE A 52 -14.13 -17.72 0.78
C PHE A 52 -14.35 -16.20 0.68
N THR A 53 -13.24 -15.48 0.64
CA THR A 53 -13.21 -14.05 0.27
C THR A 53 -12.58 -13.91 -1.11
N GLY A 54 -13.32 -13.32 -2.04
CA GLY A 54 -12.85 -12.97 -3.38
C GLY A 54 -12.48 -11.49 -3.45
N ASN A 55 -11.34 -11.18 -4.05
CA ASN A 55 -10.94 -9.82 -4.43
C ASN A 55 -10.85 -9.71 -5.95
N VAL A 56 -11.34 -8.59 -6.48
CA VAL A 56 -11.34 -8.28 -7.90
C VAL A 56 -10.74 -6.91 -8.12
N VAL A 57 -9.74 -6.83 -8.99
CA VAL A 57 -9.21 -5.56 -9.52
C VAL A 57 -9.55 -5.50 -10.99
N LEU A 58 -10.38 -4.52 -11.36
CA LEU A 58 -10.77 -4.24 -12.73
C LEU A 58 -9.95 -3.06 -13.25
N THR A 59 -9.19 -3.27 -14.32
CA THR A 59 -8.45 -2.23 -15.02
C THR A 59 -9.13 -1.93 -16.36
N ASN A 60 -9.46 -0.65 -16.60
CA ASN A 60 -9.96 -0.19 -17.88
C ASN A 60 -8.80 0.03 -18.85
N LEU A 61 -8.71 -0.77 -19.90
CA LEU A 61 -7.69 -0.62 -20.97
C LEU A 61 -8.25 0.11 -22.20
N GLY A 62 -9.52 0.54 -22.14
CA GLY A 62 -10.20 1.31 -23.17
C GLY A 62 -10.32 2.79 -22.82
N ASP A 63 -11.30 3.46 -23.42
CA ASP A 63 -11.61 4.86 -23.13
C ASP A 63 -12.20 5.04 -21.73
N SER A 64 -12.14 6.27 -21.21
CA SER A 64 -12.73 6.60 -19.91
C SER A 64 -14.24 6.36 -19.88
N MET A 65 -14.75 5.82 -18.79
CA MET A 65 -16.17 5.54 -18.59
C MET A 65 -16.68 6.16 -17.28
N SER A 66 -17.94 6.52 -17.24
CA SER A 66 -18.63 7.08 -16.05
C SER A 66 -19.36 6.02 -15.22
N SER A 67 -19.48 4.80 -15.74
CA SER A 67 -20.07 3.67 -15.04
C SER A 67 -19.50 2.36 -15.57
N TRP A 68 -19.43 1.34 -14.73
CA TRP A 68 -18.95 0.02 -15.13
C TRP A 68 -19.88 -1.09 -14.62
N SER A 69 -19.96 -2.15 -15.40
CA SER A 69 -20.66 -3.39 -15.06
C SER A 69 -19.78 -4.57 -15.49
N LEU A 70 -19.22 -5.28 -14.51
CA LEU A 70 -18.39 -6.46 -14.70
C LEU A 70 -19.21 -7.72 -14.51
N GLN A 71 -19.11 -8.66 -15.45
CA GLN A 71 -19.83 -9.94 -15.39
C GLN A 71 -18.84 -11.10 -15.45
N TRP A 72 -19.19 -12.19 -14.74
CA TRP A 72 -18.48 -13.47 -14.81
C TRP A 72 -19.38 -14.63 -14.43
N THR A 73 -18.88 -15.84 -14.60
CA THR A 73 -19.63 -17.07 -14.25
C THR A 73 -18.82 -17.90 -13.27
N PHE A 74 -19.47 -18.36 -12.21
CA PHE A 74 -18.95 -19.37 -11.30
C PHE A 74 -19.26 -20.78 -11.80
N ASN A 75 -18.24 -21.64 -11.93
CA ASN A 75 -18.40 -22.97 -12.54
C ASN A 75 -18.64 -24.10 -11.52
N SER A 76 -18.63 -23.81 -10.22
CA SER A 76 -18.70 -24.83 -9.16
C SER A 76 -19.73 -24.51 -8.08
N GLY A 77 -20.78 -23.76 -8.44
CA GLY A 77 -21.89 -23.47 -7.52
C GLY A 77 -21.56 -22.50 -6.40
N GLN A 78 -20.49 -21.68 -6.56
CA GLN A 78 -20.18 -20.62 -5.61
C GLN A 78 -21.33 -19.60 -5.53
N GLN A 79 -21.60 -19.09 -4.33
CA GLN A 79 -22.64 -18.07 -4.09
C GLN A 79 -22.03 -16.89 -3.32
N ILE A 80 -22.29 -15.69 -3.77
CA ILE A 80 -21.87 -14.46 -3.09
C ILE A 80 -22.86 -14.16 -1.97
N THR A 81 -22.34 -13.90 -0.77
CA THR A 81 -23.13 -13.66 0.45
C THR A 81 -23.06 -12.21 0.89
N GLN A 82 -21.97 -11.51 0.59
CA GLN A 82 -21.74 -10.12 0.95
C GLN A 82 -20.76 -9.51 -0.03
N ALA A 83 -20.89 -8.20 -0.35
CA ALA A 83 -19.98 -7.48 -1.21
C ALA A 83 -19.66 -6.09 -0.66
N TRP A 84 -18.51 -5.53 -1.05
CA TRP A 84 -18.09 -4.16 -0.74
C TRP A 84 -17.43 -3.51 -1.95
N ASN A 85 -17.60 -2.20 -2.08
CA ASN A 85 -17.15 -1.37 -3.20
C ASN A 85 -17.77 -1.74 -4.57
N ALA A 86 -18.80 -2.58 -4.58
CA ALA A 86 -19.62 -2.88 -5.75
C ALA A 86 -21.04 -3.31 -5.30
N GLU A 87 -22.03 -3.05 -6.13
CA GLU A 87 -23.33 -3.69 -6.04
C GLU A 87 -23.29 -5.00 -6.82
N ILE A 88 -23.49 -6.12 -6.12
CA ILE A 88 -23.43 -7.43 -6.76
C ILE A 88 -24.82 -8.08 -6.82
N SER A 89 -25.16 -8.57 -7.98
CA SER A 89 -26.32 -9.46 -8.18
C SER A 89 -25.84 -10.79 -8.76
N GLN A 90 -26.40 -11.90 -8.27
CA GLN A 90 -26.13 -13.24 -8.76
C GLN A 90 -27.41 -13.97 -9.09
N SER A 91 -27.46 -14.59 -10.26
CA SER A 91 -28.54 -15.47 -10.70
C SER A 91 -27.95 -16.79 -11.17
N GLY A 92 -28.16 -17.86 -10.39
CA GLY A 92 -27.50 -19.12 -10.62
C GLY A 92 -25.96 -18.98 -10.56
N SER A 93 -25.29 -19.35 -11.65
CA SER A 93 -23.84 -19.22 -11.78
C SER A 93 -23.39 -17.84 -12.27
N SER A 94 -24.27 -17.04 -12.85
CA SER A 94 -23.93 -15.72 -13.44
C SER A 94 -23.91 -14.63 -12.38
N VAL A 95 -22.81 -13.89 -12.33
CA VAL A 95 -22.61 -12.76 -11.41
C VAL A 95 -22.44 -11.48 -12.20
N THR A 96 -23.06 -10.40 -11.70
CA THR A 96 -22.90 -9.04 -12.20
C THR A 96 -22.52 -8.13 -11.04
N ALA A 97 -21.36 -7.49 -11.13
CA ALA A 97 -20.93 -6.43 -10.23
C ALA A 97 -21.01 -5.08 -10.94
N ARG A 98 -21.61 -4.08 -10.28
CA ARG A 98 -21.73 -2.71 -10.77
C ARG A 98 -21.05 -1.74 -9.83
N ASN A 99 -20.62 -0.60 -10.38
CA ASN A 99 -20.08 0.46 -9.56
C ASN A 99 -21.10 0.97 -8.53
N VAL A 100 -20.59 1.42 -7.41
CA VAL A 100 -21.33 2.27 -6.45
C VAL A 100 -21.14 3.75 -6.81
N SER A 101 -21.87 4.64 -6.14
CA SER A 101 -21.94 6.06 -6.50
C SER A 101 -20.60 6.79 -6.57
N TYR A 102 -19.59 6.34 -5.84
CA TYR A 102 -18.29 7.02 -5.73
C TYR A 102 -17.18 6.44 -6.62
N ASN A 103 -17.36 5.29 -7.27
CA ASN A 103 -16.33 4.63 -8.05
C ASN A 103 -16.74 4.30 -9.50
N GLY A 104 -17.77 4.96 -10.02
CA GLY A 104 -18.25 4.75 -11.39
C GLY A 104 -17.32 5.33 -12.45
N ASN A 105 -16.66 6.46 -12.16
CA ASN A 105 -15.72 7.09 -13.10
C ASN A 105 -14.41 6.32 -13.15
N LEU A 106 -14.13 5.69 -14.29
CA LEU A 106 -12.94 4.90 -14.50
C LEU A 106 -12.20 5.36 -15.76
N ALA A 107 -11.16 6.17 -15.57
CA ALA A 107 -10.35 6.69 -16.67
C ALA A 107 -9.61 5.57 -17.43
N SER A 108 -9.13 5.88 -18.61
CA SER A 108 -8.27 4.95 -19.36
C SER A 108 -7.03 4.58 -18.54
N ASN A 109 -6.69 3.30 -18.49
CA ASN A 109 -5.64 2.70 -17.67
C ASN A 109 -5.80 2.83 -16.14
N ALA A 110 -6.94 3.34 -15.66
CA ALA A 110 -7.26 3.36 -14.24
C ALA A 110 -7.84 2.00 -13.80
N SER A 111 -7.72 1.72 -12.50
CA SER A 111 -8.24 0.50 -11.89
C SER A 111 -9.20 0.82 -10.75
N VAL A 112 -10.17 -0.04 -10.57
CA VAL A 112 -11.07 -0.07 -9.41
C VAL A 112 -11.01 -1.44 -8.78
N SER A 113 -11.06 -1.50 -7.45
CA SER A 113 -11.09 -2.76 -6.70
C SER A 113 -12.35 -2.90 -5.88
N PHE A 114 -12.87 -4.11 -5.84
CA PHE A 114 -13.98 -4.51 -4.98
C PHE A 114 -13.76 -5.94 -4.48
N GLY A 115 -14.51 -6.32 -3.47
CA GLY A 115 -14.42 -7.67 -2.94
C GLY A 115 -15.76 -8.20 -2.48
N PHE A 116 -15.77 -9.48 -2.16
CA PHE A 116 -16.96 -10.16 -1.66
C PHE A 116 -16.61 -11.39 -0.84
N ASN A 117 -17.52 -11.76 0.05
CA ASN A 117 -17.54 -13.06 0.69
C ASN A 117 -18.49 -13.96 -0.10
N GLY A 118 -18.11 -15.22 -0.25
CA GLY A 118 -18.93 -16.23 -0.89
C GLY A 118 -18.86 -17.58 -0.20
N SER A 119 -19.80 -18.45 -0.55
CA SER A 119 -19.81 -19.84 -0.16
C SER A 119 -19.45 -20.74 -1.33
N TRP A 120 -18.89 -21.91 -1.03
CA TRP A 120 -18.58 -22.96 -2.00
C TRP A 120 -18.85 -24.34 -1.38
N ASN A 121 -19.09 -25.36 -2.20
CA ASN A 121 -19.57 -26.65 -1.72
C ASN A 121 -18.60 -27.82 -1.98
N SER A 122 -17.92 -27.85 -3.11
CA SER A 122 -17.00 -28.96 -3.46
C SER A 122 -15.66 -28.45 -3.97
N SER A 123 -15.65 -27.31 -4.66
CA SER A 123 -14.45 -26.67 -5.18
C SER A 123 -14.69 -25.18 -5.35
N ASN A 124 -13.62 -24.38 -5.37
CA ASN A 124 -13.67 -22.94 -5.55
C ASN A 124 -12.67 -22.50 -6.63
N PRO A 125 -12.88 -22.89 -7.89
CA PRO A 125 -12.00 -22.46 -8.97
C PRO A 125 -12.18 -20.97 -9.26
N VAL A 126 -11.09 -20.32 -9.67
CA VAL A 126 -11.08 -18.93 -10.12
C VAL A 126 -11.88 -18.81 -11.42
N PRO A 127 -12.81 -17.85 -11.56
CA PRO A 127 -13.47 -17.57 -12.82
C PRO A 127 -12.49 -17.14 -13.92
N SER A 128 -12.76 -17.50 -15.16
CA SER A 128 -11.89 -17.20 -16.30
C SER A 128 -12.54 -16.33 -17.37
N ASN A 129 -13.84 -16.07 -17.25
CA ASN A 129 -14.64 -15.41 -18.30
C ASN A 129 -15.23 -14.09 -17.79
N PHE A 130 -14.44 -13.05 -17.83
CA PHE A 130 -14.90 -11.72 -17.44
C PHE A 130 -15.31 -10.88 -18.65
N SER A 131 -16.37 -10.07 -18.50
CA SER A 131 -16.75 -9.07 -19.48
C SER A 131 -17.11 -7.74 -18.78
N LEU A 132 -16.59 -6.65 -19.32
CA LEU A 132 -16.84 -5.28 -18.86
C LEU A 132 -17.79 -4.58 -19.84
N ASN A 133 -18.95 -4.12 -19.36
CA ASN A 133 -19.98 -3.47 -20.18
C ASN A 133 -20.34 -4.28 -21.43
N GLY A 134 -20.34 -5.63 -21.33
CA GLY A 134 -20.65 -6.54 -22.41
C GLY A 134 -19.48 -6.88 -23.35
N VAL A 135 -18.29 -6.31 -23.14
CA VAL A 135 -17.08 -6.62 -23.92
C VAL A 135 -16.17 -7.56 -23.12
N ALA A 136 -15.75 -8.68 -23.74
CA ALA A 136 -14.88 -9.64 -23.09
C ALA A 136 -13.54 -8.99 -22.68
N CYS A 137 -13.10 -9.25 -21.45
CA CYS A 137 -11.81 -8.80 -20.94
C CYS A 137 -10.71 -9.75 -21.47
N ASN A 138 -9.84 -9.24 -22.31
CA ASN A 138 -8.68 -9.98 -22.80
C ASN A 138 -7.51 -9.75 -21.84
N GLY A 139 -7.09 -10.80 -21.09
CA GLY A 139 -5.88 -10.70 -20.28
C GLY A 139 -5.90 -11.37 -18.91
N GLY A 140 -6.89 -12.19 -18.60
CA GLY A 140 -6.80 -13.11 -17.46
C GLY A 140 -6.15 -14.41 -17.90
N THR A 141 -4.86 -14.62 -17.68
CA THR A 141 -4.29 -15.96 -17.78
C THR A 141 -4.84 -16.80 -16.64
N SER A 142 -5.72 -17.72 -17.01
CA SER A 142 -6.19 -18.76 -16.11
C SER A 142 -5.00 -19.57 -15.59
N PRO A 143 -4.85 -19.80 -14.28
CA PRO A 143 -3.95 -20.86 -13.85
C PRO A 143 -4.56 -22.18 -14.26
N THR A 144 -3.87 -22.86 -15.16
CA THR A 144 -4.11 -24.27 -15.48
C THR A 144 -3.87 -25.12 -14.24
N THR A 145 -4.78 -26.08 -13.99
CA THR A 145 -4.69 -27.29 -13.15
C THR A 145 -3.55 -27.38 -12.11
N PRO A 146 -3.79 -27.91 -10.90
CA PRO A 146 -2.74 -28.14 -9.92
C PRO A 146 -1.63 -29.00 -10.52
N PRO A 147 -0.37 -28.58 -10.44
CA PRO A 147 0.75 -29.38 -10.91
C PRO A 147 0.94 -30.59 -9.99
N PRO A 148 1.44 -31.71 -10.51
CA PRO A 148 1.89 -32.82 -9.70
C PRO A 148 3.05 -32.34 -8.81
N ASN A 149 3.13 -32.91 -7.60
CA ASN A 149 4.10 -32.60 -6.55
C ASN A 149 5.51 -32.36 -7.09
N PRO A 150 6.11 -31.15 -6.94
CA PRO A 150 7.37 -30.84 -7.56
C PRO A 150 8.54 -31.46 -6.80
N THR A 151 9.39 -32.18 -7.53
CA THR A 151 10.71 -32.66 -7.09
C THR A 151 11.83 -31.65 -7.39
N THR A 152 11.50 -30.38 -7.69
CA THR A 152 12.48 -29.30 -7.92
C THR A 152 12.06 -28.04 -7.18
N PRO A 153 13.00 -27.24 -6.63
CA PRO A 153 12.71 -25.99 -5.91
C PRO A 153 11.96 -24.98 -6.81
N PRO A 154 11.00 -24.20 -6.26
CA PRO A 154 10.24 -23.24 -7.06
C PRO A 154 11.13 -22.14 -7.63
N PRO A 155 10.79 -21.60 -8.83
CA PRO A 155 11.53 -20.48 -9.40
C PRO A 155 11.35 -19.22 -8.54
N ASN A 156 12.43 -18.49 -8.43
CA ASN A 156 12.63 -17.25 -7.69
C ASN A 156 11.57 -16.19 -8.05
N PRO A 157 10.93 -15.50 -7.08
CA PRO A 157 9.95 -14.44 -7.40
C PRO A 157 10.64 -13.30 -8.16
N THR A 158 10.07 -12.93 -9.29
CA THR A 158 10.52 -11.82 -10.13
C THR A 158 10.24 -10.48 -9.45
N THR A 159 11.24 -9.64 -9.33
CA THR A 159 11.18 -8.25 -8.86
C THR A 159 10.27 -7.41 -9.78
N PRO A 160 9.45 -6.47 -9.23
CA PRO A 160 8.66 -5.56 -10.06
C PRO A 160 9.52 -4.69 -10.99
N PRO A 161 8.99 -4.24 -12.14
CA PRO A 161 9.70 -3.31 -13.04
C PRO A 161 10.05 -1.98 -12.36
N PRO A 162 11.07 -1.23 -12.83
CA PRO A 162 11.44 0.07 -12.26
C PRO A 162 10.27 1.05 -12.28
N GLY A 163 9.99 1.69 -11.13
CA GLY A 163 8.97 2.73 -11.00
C GLY A 163 7.57 2.26 -10.63
N GLN A 164 7.33 0.97 -10.42
CA GLN A 164 6.03 0.49 -9.91
C GLN A 164 6.03 0.40 -8.37
N THR A 165 4.94 0.90 -7.75
CA THR A 165 4.69 0.71 -6.32
C THR A 165 4.64 -0.78 -5.99
N PRO A 166 5.42 -1.27 -5.00
CA PRO A 166 5.39 -2.68 -4.61
C PRO A 166 3.98 -3.13 -4.22
N THR A 167 3.62 -4.35 -4.59
CA THR A 167 2.32 -4.93 -4.25
C THR A 167 2.09 -4.91 -2.75
N GLY A 168 0.95 -4.37 -2.33
CA GLY A 168 0.55 -4.27 -0.92
C GLY A 168 0.98 -2.98 -0.21
N LEU A 169 1.77 -2.10 -0.83
CA LEU A 169 2.08 -0.79 -0.24
C LEU A 169 0.87 0.14 -0.32
N VAL A 170 0.42 0.60 0.84
CA VAL A 170 -0.63 1.62 1.03
C VAL A 170 -0.10 2.67 2.00
N GLY A 171 -0.56 3.91 1.87
CA GLY A 171 -0.20 4.93 2.84
C GLY A 171 0.79 5.97 2.32
N TRP A 172 1.38 6.73 3.24
CA TRP A 172 2.23 7.85 2.91
C TRP A 172 3.45 7.50 2.06
N ALA A 173 4.00 6.29 2.19
CA ALA A 173 5.12 5.84 1.37
C ALA A 173 4.77 5.65 -0.12
N THR A 174 3.48 5.74 -0.52
CA THR A 174 3.06 5.81 -1.93
C THR A 174 3.16 7.23 -2.52
N GLN A 175 3.29 8.23 -1.67
CA GLN A 175 3.36 9.64 -2.04
C GLN A 175 4.81 10.06 -2.34
N ASN A 176 5.02 11.32 -2.74
CA ASN A 176 6.36 11.86 -3.03
C ASN A 176 7.19 10.99 -4.00
N GLY A 177 6.57 10.53 -5.07
CA GLY A 177 7.21 9.65 -6.06
C GLY A 177 7.20 8.16 -5.71
N GLY A 178 6.66 7.79 -4.53
CA GLY A 178 6.51 6.41 -4.10
C GLY A 178 7.79 5.77 -3.58
N THR A 179 7.67 4.53 -3.12
CA THR A 179 8.78 3.74 -2.55
C THR A 179 8.94 2.46 -3.35
N THR A 180 10.09 2.28 -3.99
CA THR A 180 10.42 1.12 -4.84
C THR A 180 11.62 0.32 -4.33
N GLY A 181 12.31 0.85 -3.30
CA GLY A 181 13.48 0.21 -2.70
C GLY A 181 14.63 0.00 -3.69
N GLY A 182 15.17 -1.20 -3.72
CA GLY A 182 16.22 -1.60 -4.65
C GLY A 182 15.75 -1.81 -6.09
N GLY A 183 14.45 -1.68 -6.37
CA GLY A 183 13.88 -1.85 -7.72
C GLY A 183 14.21 -3.23 -8.29
N ASN A 184 14.74 -3.25 -9.52
CA ASN A 184 15.10 -4.48 -10.25
C ASN A 184 16.56 -4.90 -10.06
N ALA A 185 17.26 -4.41 -9.04
CA ALA A 185 18.62 -4.86 -8.76
C ALA A 185 18.64 -6.38 -8.50
N SER A 186 19.64 -7.06 -9.03
CA SER A 186 19.81 -8.51 -8.79
C SER A 186 19.96 -8.78 -7.29
N PRO A 187 19.19 -9.71 -6.72
CA PRO A 187 19.23 -9.96 -5.29
C PRO A 187 20.58 -10.56 -4.83
N THR A 188 21.11 -10.04 -3.73
CA THR A 188 22.27 -10.58 -3.03
C THR A 188 21.85 -11.19 -1.71
N THR A 189 22.17 -12.46 -1.48
CA THR A 189 21.89 -13.13 -0.21
C THR A 189 23.03 -12.93 0.76
N VAL A 190 22.71 -12.54 2.00
CA VAL A 190 23.65 -12.29 3.08
C VAL A 190 23.36 -13.19 4.28
N THR A 191 24.41 -13.72 4.91
CA THR A 191 24.35 -14.63 6.05
C THR A 191 25.28 -14.22 7.20
N SER A 192 25.99 -13.09 7.06
CA SER A 192 26.92 -12.58 8.07
C SER A 192 26.76 -11.08 8.28
N SER A 193 27.18 -10.57 9.43
CA SER A 193 27.13 -9.16 9.79
C SER A 193 27.95 -8.28 8.83
N SER A 194 29.14 -8.71 8.45
CA SER A 194 29.99 -7.97 7.50
C SER A 194 29.38 -7.89 6.11
N ALA A 195 28.83 -9.00 5.59
CA ALA A 195 28.14 -9.02 4.30
C ALA A 195 26.88 -8.14 4.32
N LEU A 196 26.08 -8.21 5.41
CA LEU A 196 24.92 -7.36 5.59
C LEU A 196 25.31 -5.88 5.59
N SER A 197 26.26 -5.47 6.45
CA SER A 197 26.70 -4.08 6.57
C SER A 197 27.20 -3.52 5.24
N SER A 198 27.99 -4.30 4.50
CA SER A 198 28.48 -3.89 3.17
C SER A 198 27.34 -3.77 2.14
N ALA A 199 26.38 -4.69 2.14
CA ALA A 199 25.29 -4.71 1.16
C ALA A 199 24.27 -3.57 1.37
N ILE A 200 23.97 -3.22 2.64
CA ILE A 200 22.98 -2.17 2.95
C ILE A 200 23.54 -0.75 2.90
N SER A 201 24.86 -0.58 2.94
CA SER A 201 25.51 0.73 2.92
C SER A 201 25.53 1.35 1.51
N GLY A 202 25.89 2.65 1.41
CA GLY A 202 25.97 3.38 0.14
C GLY A 202 24.60 3.71 -0.48
N SER A 203 24.58 4.47 -1.57
CA SER A 203 23.37 5.00 -2.22
C SER A 203 22.90 4.20 -3.44
N GLY A 204 23.69 3.25 -3.94
CA GLY A 204 23.34 2.41 -5.10
C GLY A 204 22.12 1.52 -4.83
N SER A 205 21.32 1.25 -5.86
CA SER A 205 20.17 0.34 -5.75
C SER A 205 20.62 -1.08 -5.43
N ALA A 206 20.00 -1.72 -4.42
CA ALA A 206 20.29 -3.09 -4.05
C ALA A 206 19.07 -3.81 -3.46
N VAL A 207 18.92 -5.08 -3.79
CA VAL A 207 17.99 -6.02 -3.15
C VAL A 207 18.79 -7.00 -2.33
N ILE A 208 18.63 -6.95 -1.00
CA ILE A 208 19.38 -7.72 -0.04
C ILE A 208 18.47 -8.77 0.60
N ARG A 209 18.83 -10.04 0.48
CA ARG A 209 18.12 -11.16 1.07
C ARG A 209 18.84 -11.63 2.32
N VAL A 210 18.20 -11.46 3.46
CA VAL A 210 18.70 -11.97 4.75
C VAL A 210 18.31 -13.44 4.89
N SER A 211 19.30 -14.31 5.08
CA SER A 211 19.09 -15.75 5.27
C SER A 211 19.61 -16.22 6.62
N GLY A 212 18.76 -16.89 7.39
CA GLY A 212 19.08 -17.37 8.72
C GLY A 212 19.23 -16.26 9.76
N THR A 213 19.98 -16.51 10.82
CA THR A 213 20.23 -15.53 11.90
C THR A 213 21.57 -14.83 11.69
N ILE A 214 21.54 -13.50 11.61
CA ILE A 214 22.73 -12.65 11.58
C ILE A 214 22.86 -11.97 12.94
N SER A 215 23.91 -12.29 13.67
CA SER A 215 24.26 -11.62 14.92
C SER A 215 25.17 -10.43 14.63
N CYS A 216 24.86 -9.28 15.19
CA CYS A 216 25.56 -8.02 14.98
C CYS A 216 25.45 -7.12 16.22
N SER A 217 26.04 -5.94 16.21
CA SER A 217 25.97 -4.98 17.32
C SER A 217 25.85 -3.55 16.82
N GLY A 218 25.28 -2.66 17.65
CA GLY A 218 25.09 -1.24 17.35
C GLY A 218 24.04 -0.98 16.28
N MET A 219 24.18 0.14 15.59
CA MET A 219 23.26 0.57 14.51
C MET A 219 23.96 0.49 13.15
N LEU A 220 23.46 -0.33 12.25
CA LEU A 220 23.96 -0.44 10.90
C LEU A 220 23.36 0.62 10.00
N ASN A 221 24.19 1.41 9.32
CA ASN A 221 23.69 2.46 8.43
C ASN A 221 23.16 1.87 7.12
N VAL A 222 21.91 2.19 6.80
CA VAL A 222 21.22 1.81 5.57
C VAL A 222 21.22 2.99 4.61
N GLY A 223 21.73 2.79 3.41
CA GLY A 223 21.73 3.78 2.34
C GLY A 223 20.41 3.84 1.58
N SER A 224 20.30 4.78 0.67
CA SER A 224 19.12 4.94 -0.20
C SER A 224 18.96 3.80 -1.20
N ASN A 225 17.73 3.63 -1.70
CA ASN A 225 17.39 2.67 -2.76
C ASN A 225 17.69 1.21 -2.36
N LYS A 226 17.24 0.81 -1.19
CA LYS A 226 17.43 -0.55 -0.65
C LYS A 226 16.11 -1.29 -0.46
N THR A 227 16.09 -2.55 -0.86
CA THR A 227 15.12 -3.53 -0.37
C THR A 227 15.88 -4.56 0.46
N ILE A 228 15.56 -4.63 1.76
CA ILE A 228 16.13 -5.60 2.70
C ILE A 228 14.99 -6.54 3.07
N VAL A 229 15.11 -7.80 2.71
CA VAL A 229 14.03 -8.78 2.87
C VAL A 229 14.53 -10.10 3.43
N GLY A 230 13.80 -10.63 4.41
CA GLY A 230 14.11 -11.94 5.01
C GLY A 230 13.61 -13.10 4.15
N ILE A 231 14.40 -14.15 4.03
CA ILE A 231 14.01 -15.40 3.36
C ILE A 231 13.28 -16.31 4.35
N GLY A 232 12.08 -16.74 3.99
CA GLY A 232 11.24 -17.62 4.82
C GLY A 232 10.83 -16.96 6.14
N SER A 233 10.54 -17.76 7.16
CA SER A 233 10.10 -17.27 8.48
C SER A 233 11.23 -17.14 9.51
N SER A 234 12.44 -17.60 9.20
CA SER A 234 13.55 -17.68 10.13
C SER A 234 14.60 -16.57 9.99
N ALA A 235 14.51 -15.72 8.98
CA ALA A 235 15.41 -14.59 8.78
C ALA A 235 15.42 -13.67 10.01
N THR A 236 16.57 -13.52 10.66
CA THR A 236 16.69 -12.85 11.95
C THR A 236 17.89 -11.92 11.99
N ILE A 237 17.70 -10.70 12.49
CA ILE A 237 18.73 -9.76 12.90
C ILE A 237 18.72 -9.73 14.43
N SER A 238 19.87 -10.03 15.05
CA SER A 238 19.98 -10.12 16.50
C SER A 238 21.13 -9.28 17.04
N GLY A 239 20.84 -8.39 17.98
CA GLY A 239 21.83 -7.57 18.71
C GLY A 239 22.09 -6.21 18.07
N CYS A 240 21.68 -5.95 16.84
CA CYS A 240 21.83 -4.64 16.19
C CYS A 240 20.50 -4.13 15.64
N GLY A 241 20.47 -2.85 15.23
CA GLY A 241 19.38 -2.22 14.52
C GLY A 241 19.84 -1.58 13.21
N PHE A 242 18.91 -1.02 12.48
CA PHE A 242 19.12 -0.29 11.22
C PHE A 242 18.91 1.20 11.41
N ASN A 243 19.87 2.01 10.98
CA ASN A 243 19.80 3.46 10.99
C ASN A 243 19.64 4.00 9.56
N ILE A 244 18.50 4.59 9.27
CA ILE A 244 18.18 5.28 8.02
C ILE A 244 18.25 6.78 8.33
N SER A 245 19.37 7.43 8.00
CA SER A 245 19.62 8.83 8.32
C SER A 245 19.96 9.62 7.06
N ASN A 246 19.15 10.60 6.71
CA ASN A 246 19.25 11.39 5.47
C ASN A 246 19.25 10.49 4.22
N GLN A 247 18.38 9.50 4.20
CA GLN A 247 18.26 8.52 3.11
C GLN A 247 16.82 8.46 2.60
N ARG A 248 16.64 7.83 1.44
CA ARG A 248 15.31 7.70 0.82
C ARG A 248 15.14 6.37 0.12
N ASN A 249 13.85 6.02 -0.11
CA ASN A 249 13.48 4.88 -0.92
C ASN A 249 14.01 3.56 -0.36
N VAL A 250 13.60 3.21 0.88
CA VAL A 250 14.04 2.02 1.59
C VAL A 250 12.85 1.14 1.94
N ILE A 251 12.98 -0.16 1.70
CA ILE A 251 11.99 -1.19 2.05
C ILE A 251 12.67 -2.21 2.97
N ILE A 252 12.05 -2.48 4.14
CA ILE A 252 12.49 -3.49 5.10
C ILE A 252 11.32 -4.43 5.39
N ARG A 253 11.45 -5.70 5.00
CA ARG A 253 10.33 -6.66 5.08
C ARG A 253 10.75 -8.04 5.57
N ASN A 254 9.81 -8.71 6.24
CA ASN A 254 9.88 -10.13 6.56
C ASN A 254 11.09 -10.55 7.41
N ILE A 255 11.49 -9.71 8.37
CA ILE A 255 12.67 -9.95 9.23
C ILE A 255 12.24 -10.02 10.69
N ASN A 256 12.80 -10.97 11.45
CA ASN A 256 12.71 -10.99 12.90
C ASN A 256 13.84 -10.11 13.48
N PHE A 257 13.49 -9.05 14.18
CA PHE A 257 14.44 -8.25 14.96
C PHE A 257 14.35 -8.64 16.43
N ARG A 258 15.49 -8.86 17.08
CA ARG A 258 15.55 -9.19 18.50
C ARG A 258 16.84 -8.72 19.16
N ASN A 259 16.77 -8.47 20.47
CA ASN A 259 17.90 -8.14 21.33
C ASN A 259 18.72 -6.91 20.87
N TRP A 260 18.11 -5.99 20.14
CA TRP A 260 18.78 -4.73 19.75
C TRP A 260 19.03 -3.84 20.96
N ASN A 261 20.10 -3.04 20.91
CA ASN A 261 20.59 -2.26 22.05
C ASN A 261 20.38 -0.74 21.94
N ASP A 262 19.67 -0.26 20.92
CA ASP A 262 19.23 1.12 20.73
C ASP A 262 17.81 1.04 20.11
N ASP A 263 17.57 1.35 18.83
CA ASP A 263 16.34 1.09 18.10
C ASP A 263 16.52 -0.11 17.14
N ALA A 264 15.46 -0.89 16.87
CA ALA A 264 15.55 -1.93 15.84
C ALA A 264 15.57 -1.31 14.44
N ILE A 265 14.71 -0.33 14.18
CA ILE A 265 14.71 0.49 12.97
C ILE A 265 14.55 1.95 13.38
N ASN A 266 15.54 2.76 13.08
CA ASN A 266 15.57 4.19 13.32
C ASN A 266 15.55 4.94 11.97
N VAL A 267 14.51 5.76 11.74
CA VAL A 267 14.38 6.61 10.55
C VAL A 267 14.49 8.07 10.99
N GLN A 268 15.53 8.76 10.54
CA GLN A 268 15.79 10.11 11.04
C GLN A 268 16.43 11.03 10.00
N THR A 269 16.55 12.31 10.37
CA THR A 269 17.29 13.33 9.62
C THR A 269 16.78 13.43 8.18
N GLU A 270 15.48 13.84 8.07
CA GLU A 270 14.85 14.12 6.78
C GLU A 270 14.80 12.93 5.79
N SER A 271 14.84 11.71 6.32
CA SER A 271 14.68 10.50 5.51
C SER A 271 13.27 10.40 4.96
N THR A 272 13.10 9.95 3.71
CA THR A 272 11.80 9.90 3.06
C THR A 272 11.55 8.60 2.32
N ASN A 273 10.26 8.27 2.11
CA ASN A 273 9.87 7.11 1.33
C ASN A 273 10.46 5.80 1.89
N VAL A 274 10.04 5.47 3.11
CA VAL A 274 10.44 4.24 3.80
C VAL A 274 9.21 3.37 4.04
N TRP A 275 9.34 2.08 3.76
CA TRP A 275 8.32 1.08 4.03
C TRP A 275 8.87 -0.04 4.91
N VAL A 276 8.29 -0.17 6.11
CA VAL A 276 8.62 -1.20 7.10
C VAL A 276 7.43 -2.14 7.22
N ASP A 277 7.59 -3.39 6.76
CA ASP A 277 6.44 -4.25 6.50
C ASP A 277 6.67 -5.72 6.86
N HIS A 278 5.69 -6.37 7.50
CA HIS A 278 5.73 -7.78 7.89
C HIS A 278 6.97 -8.19 8.69
N ASN A 279 7.49 -7.33 9.55
CA ASN A 279 8.57 -7.67 10.46
C ASN A 279 8.02 -8.06 11.84
N SER A 280 8.82 -8.81 12.59
CA SER A 280 8.54 -9.15 13.99
C SER A 280 9.61 -8.56 14.89
N PHE A 281 9.20 -7.92 15.99
CA PHE A 281 10.08 -7.22 16.92
C PHE A 281 9.89 -7.74 18.35
N THR A 282 10.97 -8.14 18.99
CA THR A 282 10.91 -8.67 20.37
C THR A 282 12.23 -8.46 21.16
N ASN A 283 12.10 -8.28 22.47
CA ASN A 283 13.22 -8.26 23.42
C ASN A 283 14.30 -7.22 23.11
N GLY A 284 13.92 -6.02 22.62
CA GLY A 284 14.87 -4.95 22.39
C GLY A 284 15.00 -3.99 23.59
N TYR A 285 15.90 -3.02 23.46
CA TYR A 285 16.17 -2.03 24.50
C TYR A 285 15.33 -0.76 24.37
N ASP A 286 15.32 -0.11 23.17
CA ASP A 286 14.48 1.06 22.87
C ASP A 286 13.53 0.76 21.71
N GLY A 287 13.11 1.72 20.94
CA GLY A 287 12.03 1.59 19.96
C GLY A 287 12.15 0.43 18.98
N ALA A 288 11.02 -0.20 18.64
CA ALA A 288 11.00 -1.15 17.54
C ALA A 288 11.10 -0.43 16.19
N VAL A 289 10.32 0.64 15.99
CA VAL A 289 10.40 1.52 14.81
C VAL A 289 10.24 2.96 15.25
N ASP A 290 11.32 3.70 15.34
CA ASP A 290 11.32 5.10 15.71
C ASP A 290 11.55 6.00 14.49
N ILE A 291 10.69 7.01 14.31
CA ILE A 291 10.70 7.96 13.20
C ILE A 291 10.81 9.36 13.75
N LYS A 292 11.81 10.13 13.32
CA LYS A 292 12.14 11.41 13.94
C LYS A 292 12.87 12.36 12.99
N ARG A 293 13.07 13.61 13.45
CA ARG A 293 13.95 14.63 12.85
C ARG A 293 13.59 14.92 11.39
N GLY A 294 12.34 15.35 11.14
CA GLY A 294 11.87 15.77 9.83
C GLY A 294 11.69 14.67 8.80
N SER A 295 11.77 13.40 9.19
CA SER A 295 11.53 12.28 8.29
C SER A 295 10.05 12.23 7.85
N ASP A 296 9.77 11.78 6.61
CA ASP A 296 8.46 11.97 6.02
C ASP A 296 8.08 10.89 4.98
N TYR A 297 6.80 10.77 4.63
CA TYR A 297 6.29 9.82 3.64
C TYR A 297 6.63 8.36 3.96
N ILE A 298 6.26 7.91 5.15
CA ILE A 298 6.61 6.59 5.67
C ILE A 298 5.37 5.74 5.89
N THR A 299 5.47 4.45 5.62
CA THR A 299 4.44 3.46 5.97
C THR A 299 5.04 2.35 6.83
N VAL A 300 4.38 2.04 7.94
CA VAL A 300 4.71 0.94 8.85
C VAL A 300 3.50 0.01 8.89
N SER A 301 3.62 -1.19 8.35
CA SER A 301 2.46 -2.05 8.11
C SER A 301 2.73 -3.52 8.41
N TRP A 302 1.69 -4.23 8.85
CA TRP A 302 1.72 -5.67 9.06
C TRP A 302 2.85 -6.18 9.95
N ASN A 303 3.39 -5.33 10.84
CA ASN A 303 4.41 -5.75 11.79
C ASN A 303 3.79 -6.32 13.07
N ARG A 304 4.50 -7.20 13.76
CA ARG A 304 4.15 -7.66 15.10
C ARG A 304 5.20 -7.20 16.10
N VAL A 305 4.77 -6.54 17.17
CA VAL A 305 5.61 -6.17 18.33
C VAL A 305 5.12 -6.92 19.54
N PHE A 306 5.97 -7.70 20.18
CA PHE A 306 5.62 -8.54 21.33
C PHE A 306 6.79 -8.70 22.31
N ASN A 307 6.50 -8.96 23.57
CA ASN A 307 7.51 -9.03 24.64
C ASN A 307 8.48 -7.84 24.60
N HIS A 308 7.91 -6.62 24.44
CA HIS A 308 8.71 -5.39 24.26
C HIS A 308 7.95 -4.18 24.78
N GLY A 309 8.65 -3.28 25.47
CA GLY A 309 8.02 -2.15 26.19
C GLY A 309 7.81 -0.88 25.36
N LYS A 310 8.50 -0.71 24.21
CA LYS A 310 8.55 0.55 23.46
C LYS A 310 8.41 0.30 21.95
N SER A 311 7.20 0.44 21.40
CA SER A 311 6.93 0.01 20.03
C SER A 311 7.36 1.04 18.98
N MET A 312 6.66 2.17 18.83
CA MET A 312 6.82 3.08 17.68
C MET A 312 6.71 4.55 18.13
N LEU A 313 7.84 5.26 18.19
CA LEU A 313 7.88 6.69 18.49
C LEU A 313 7.87 7.51 17.19
N LEU A 314 7.03 8.52 17.12
CA LEU A 314 7.03 9.50 16.04
C LEU A 314 7.32 10.90 16.62
N GLY A 315 8.51 11.44 16.32
CA GLY A 315 9.01 12.67 16.94
C GLY A 315 9.66 12.43 18.31
N HIS A 316 10.97 12.68 18.43
CA HIS A 316 11.78 12.25 19.58
C HIS A 316 11.80 13.23 20.76
N SER A 317 11.45 14.50 20.54
CA SER A 317 11.57 15.54 21.55
C SER A 317 10.50 16.61 21.38
N ASP A 318 9.93 17.11 22.48
CA ASP A 318 9.00 18.24 22.49
C ASP A 318 9.65 19.54 21.99
N ASN A 319 10.97 19.63 22.02
CA ASN A 319 11.74 20.80 21.59
C ASN A 319 12.13 20.79 20.11
N ASN A 320 11.70 19.77 19.32
CA ASN A 320 12.10 19.63 17.91
C ASN A 320 11.09 20.18 16.91
N ALA A 321 10.23 21.11 17.34
CA ALA A 321 9.13 21.64 16.51
C ALA A 321 9.59 22.25 15.19
N SER A 322 10.74 22.92 15.17
CA SER A 322 11.25 23.59 13.96
C SER A 322 11.64 22.63 12.83
N GLN A 323 12.06 21.42 13.16
CA GLN A 323 12.42 20.40 12.17
C GLN A 323 11.25 19.46 11.86
N ASP A 324 10.37 19.21 12.84
CA ASP A 324 9.36 18.15 12.73
C ASP A 324 8.02 18.66 12.19
N ARG A 325 7.64 19.94 12.39
CA ARG A 325 6.39 20.50 11.85
C ARG A 325 6.40 20.56 10.33
N GLY A 326 5.29 20.10 9.71
CA GLY A 326 5.18 20.00 8.25
C GLY A 326 5.79 18.72 7.67
N HIS A 327 6.38 17.91 8.51
CA HIS A 327 6.94 16.59 8.24
C HIS A 327 6.25 15.51 9.10
N LEU A 328 6.86 14.36 9.26
CA LEU A 328 6.40 13.23 10.05
C LEU A 328 5.03 12.69 9.61
N ARG A 329 4.74 12.75 8.30
CA ARG A 329 3.55 12.12 7.73
C ARG A 329 3.78 10.61 7.63
N VAL A 330 3.11 9.86 8.48
CA VAL A 330 3.30 8.43 8.62
C VAL A 330 1.96 7.71 8.60
N THR A 331 1.93 6.56 7.98
CA THR A 331 0.82 5.60 8.04
C THR A 331 1.24 4.39 8.87
N TYR A 332 0.39 4.03 9.82
CA TYR A 332 0.50 2.79 10.60
C TYR A 332 -0.74 1.95 10.33
N HIS A 333 -0.59 0.77 9.69
CA HIS A 333 -1.76 -0.06 9.43
C HIS A 333 -1.50 -1.57 9.55
N HIS A 334 -2.50 -2.28 9.99
CA HIS A 334 -2.47 -3.74 10.16
C HIS A 334 -1.30 -4.23 11.03
N ASN A 335 -0.76 -3.39 11.91
CA ASN A 335 0.23 -3.81 12.89
C ASN A 335 -0.44 -4.51 14.08
N TRP A 336 0.23 -5.48 14.64
CA TRP A 336 -0.17 -6.18 15.85
C TRP A 336 0.72 -5.75 17.01
N PHE A 337 0.15 -5.00 17.95
CA PHE A 337 0.75 -4.64 19.22
C PHE A 337 0.32 -5.66 20.27
N ASP A 338 1.11 -6.74 20.41
CA ASP A 338 0.78 -7.98 21.11
C ASP A 338 1.39 -7.97 22.52
N GLY A 339 0.68 -7.42 23.47
CA GLY A 339 1.15 -7.25 24.85
C GLY A 339 2.37 -6.34 24.96
N SER A 340 2.56 -5.41 24.01
CA SER A 340 3.63 -4.42 24.09
C SER A 340 3.22 -3.24 24.95
N GLY A 341 4.20 -2.62 25.70
CA GLY A 341 3.89 -1.62 26.73
C GLY A 341 3.38 -0.29 26.13
N SER A 342 4.21 0.44 25.41
CA SER A 342 3.94 1.82 25.05
C SER A 342 4.31 2.19 23.61
N ARG A 343 3.90 3.40 23.16
CA ARG A 343 4.22 3.98 21.84
C ARG A 343 3.57 3.22 20.67
N HIS A 344 2.23 3.28 20.51
CA HIS A 344 1.52 2.49 19.50
C HIS A 344 0.69 3.29 18.43
N PRO A 345 1.13 4.39 17.82
CA PRO A 345 2.33 5.19 18.10
C PRO A 345 2.12 6.30 19.16
N ARG A 346 3.22 6.80 19.72
CA ARG A 346 3.24 8.11 20.39
C ARG A 346 3.72 9.16 19.39
N VAL A 347 2.86 10.13 19.06
CA VAL A 347 3.06 11.08 17.97
C VAL A 347 3.31 12.48 18.51
N ARG A 348 4.38 13.14 18.02
CA ARG A 348 4.63 14.57 18.14
C ARG A 348 4.64 15.24 16.79
N PHE A 349 4.02 16.40 16.66
CA PHE A 349 4.04 17.32 15.50
C PHE A 349 3.50 16.77 14.16
N GLY A 350 3.59 15.47 13.87
CA GLY A 350 3.15 14.89 12.59
C GLY A 350 1.66 15.15 12.33
N ASN A 351 1.34 15.69 11.14
CA ASN A 351 -0.04 16.01 10.76
C ASN A 351 -0.19 16.04 9.22
N PRO A 352 -1.06 15.21 8.61
CA PRO A 352 -1.79 14.13 9.24
C PRO A 352 -0.97 12.84 9.41
N VAL A 353 -1.18 12.16 10.51
CA VAL A 353 -0.73 10.78 10.75
C VAL A 353 -1.95 9.88 10.67
N HIS A 354 -1.84 8.77 9.96
CA HIS A 354 -2.95 7.85 9.73
C HIS A 354 -2.70 6.50 10.40
N VAL A 355 -3.59 6.11 11.31
CA VAL A 355 -3.51 4.90 12.12
C VAL A 355 -4.77 4.09 11.88
N PHE A 356 -4.70 3.03 11.06
CA PHE A 356 -5.90 2.28 10.70
C PHE A 356 -5.71 0.76 10.67
N ASN A 357 -6.76 0.05 11.01
CA ASN A 357 -6.83 -1.41 11.01
C ASN A 357 -5.69 -2.11 11.77
N ASN A 358 -5.15 -1.48 12.82
CA ASN A 358 -4.19 -2.12 13.73
C ASN A 358 -4.94 -2.90 14.82
N TYR A 359 -4.31 -3.94 15.33
CA TYR A 359 -4.78 -4.70 16.48
C TYR A 359 -3.91 -4.39 17.70
N TYR A 360 -4.55 -3.88 18.73
CA TYR A 360 -4.01 -3.56 20.04
C TYR A 360 -4.49 -4.60 21.05
N TYR A 361 -3.56 -5.27 21.69
CA TYR A 361 -3.87 -6.27 22.69
C TYR A 361 -3.05 -6.07 23.95
N ASP A 362 -3.71 -5.88 25.10
CA ASP A 362 -3.07 -5.77 26.43
C ASP A 362 -1.91 -4.78 26.44
N ASN A 363 -2.19 -3.54 26.03
CA ASN A 363 -1.21 -2.44 25.96
C ASN A 363 -1.49 -1.43 27.08
N ASP A 364 -0.44 -0.80 27.64
CA ASP A 364 -0.59 0.26 28.66
C ASP A 364 -1.47 1.40 28.15
N TYR A 365 -1.32 1.77 26.87
CA TYR A 365 -2.21 2.67 26.13
C TYR A 365 -2.10 2.37 24.63
N GLY A 366 -3.04 2.87 23.85
CA GLY A 366 -3.01 2.77 22.39
C GLY A 366 -2.24 3.91 21.74
N VAL A 367 -2.92 4.86 21.09
CA VAL A 367 -2.33 5.97 20.32
C VAL A 367 -2.27 7.25 21.15
N ALA A 368 -1.15 7.97 21.14
CA ALA A 368 -1.05 9.28 21.77
C ALA A 368 -0.75 10.38 20.73
N SER A 369 -1.59 11.44 20.70
CA SER A 369 -1.38 12.64 19.88
C SER A 369 -0.91 13.79 20.75
N THR A 370 0.31 14.27 20.52
CA THR A 370 0.96 15.27 21.37
C THR A 370 1.59 16.40 20.56
N MET A 371 1.90 17.53 21.21
CA MET A 371 2.67 18.65 20.66
C MET A 371 2.12 19.23 19.35
N GLY A 372 0.78 19.30 19.24
CA GLY A 372 0.13 19.81 18.03
C GLY A 372 0.14 18.84 16.84
N ALA A 373 0.34 17.55 17.07
CA ALA A 373 0.14 16.52 16.07
C ALA A 373 -1.33 16.42 15.65
N GLY A 374 -1.59 15.85 14.45
CA GLY A 374 -2.94 15.53 13.96
C GLY A 374 -3.02 14.07 13.59
N VAL A 375 -3.76 13.26 14.37
CA VAL A 375 -3.81 11.81 14.21
C VAL A 375 -5.23 11.33 13.91
N LEU A 376 -5.40 10.67 12.76
CA LEU A 376 -6.63 9.97 12.41
C LEU A 376 -6.50 8.50 12.81
N VAL A 377 -7.35 8.05 13.75
CA VAL A 377 -7.39 6.68 14.30
C VAL A 377 -8.70 6.04 13.88
N GLU A 378 -8.67 5.14 12.89
CA GLU A 378 -9.91 4.57 12.35
C GLU A 378 -9.83 3.07 12.03
N GLY A 379 -10.95 2.39 12.24
CA GLY A 379 -11.08 0.97 11.90
C GLY A 379 -10.16 0.04 12.69
N ASN A 380 -9.59 0.46 13.82
CA ASN A 380 -8.71 -0.36 14.64
C ASN A 380 -9.50 -1.27 15.60
N TYR A 381 -8.85 -2.30 16.11
CA TYR A 381 -9.38 -3.21 17.13
C TYR A 381 -8.56 -3.05 18.40
N PHE A 382 -9.20 -2.63 19.49
CA PHE A 382 -8.60 -2.51 20.82
C PHE A 382 -9.20 -3.58 21.73
N GLU A 383 -8.34 -4.35 22.40
CA GLU A 383 -8.74 -5.40 23.34
C GLU A 383 -7.87 -5.32 24.60
N ASN A 384 -8.49 -5.14 25.76
CA ASN A 384 -7.85 -4.95 27.06
C ASN A 384 -6.89 -3.75 27.06
N VAL A 385 -7.31 -2.61 26.49
CA VAL A 385 -6.58 -1.34 26.47
C VAL A 385 -7.40 -0.29 27.19
N ASP A 386 -7.01 0.06 28.41
CA ASP A 386 -7.79 1.00 29.23
C ASP A 386 -7.83 2.40 28.63
N ASP A 387 -6.73 2.83 28.01
CA ASP A 387 -6.58 4.13 27.35
C ASP A 387 -6.32 3.96 25.85
N PRO A 388 -7.37 3.73 24.99
CA PRO A 388 -7.18 3.49 23.56
C PRO A 388 -6.52 4.65 22.83
N THR A 389 -6.79 5.90 23.24
CA THR A 389 -6.16 7.09 22.68
C THR A 389 -5.95 8.17 23.74
N HIS A 390 -4.86 8.93 23.61
CA HIS A 390 -4.54 10.08 24.42
C HIS A 390 -4.43 11.38 23.62
N VAL A 391 -5.00 12.46 24.13
CA VAL A 391 -4.80 13.83 23.66
C VAL A 391 -3.87 14.55 24.64
N GLY A 392 -2.59 14.60 24.31
CA GLY A 392 -1.51 14.85 25.26
C GLY A 392 -1.04 13.53 25.89
N TYR A 393 0.18 13.49 26.41
CA TYR A 393 0.67 12.33 27.16
C TYR A 393 1.90 12.68 28.00
N ALA A 394 1.92 12.25 29.26
CA ALA A 394 2.94 12.61 30.24
C ALA A 394 3.12 14.14 30.32
N SER A 395 4.33 14.67 30.08
CA SER A 395 4.58 16.12 30.08
C SER A 395 4.37 16.78 28.70
N SER A 396 4.12 16.03 27.63
CA SER A 396 3.90 16.57 26.28
C SER A 396 2.49 17.13 26.14
N GLY A 397 2.38 18.39 25.71
CA GLY A 397 1.10 19.05 25.46
C GLY A 397 0.23 18.37 24.41
N PRO A 398 -1.05 18.75 24.28
CA PRO A 398 -2.02 18.07 23.43
C PRO A 398 -1.71 18.25 21.91
N GLY A 399 -2.17 17.28 21.13
CA GLY A 399 -2.40 17.38 19.71
C GLY A 399 -3.90 17.38 19.37
N THR A 400 -4.23 17.12 18.11
CA THR A 400 -5.59 16.82 17.67
C THR A 400 -5.69 15.32 17.33
N LEU A 401 -6.85 14.72 17.62
CA LEU A 401 -7.09 13.30 17.38
C LEU A 401 -8.55 13.06 17.02
N VAL A 402 -8.76 12.40 15.88
CA VAL A 402 -10.07 11.93 15.45
C VAL A 402 -10.08 10.41 15.54
N ALA A 403 -10.96 9.85 16.35
CA ALA A 403 -11.17 8.41 16.47
C ALA A 403 -12.54 8.05 15.88
N ARG A 404 -12.58 7.12 14.91
CA ARG A 404 -13.85 6.69 14.29
C ARG A 404 -13.80 5.24 13.82
N ASN A 405 -14.96 4.60 13.79
CA ASN A 405 -15.13 3.24 13.27
C ASN A 405 -14.21 2.19 13.93
N ASN A 406 -13.71 2.44 15.14
CA ASN A 406 -12.89 1.49 15.90
C ASN A 406 -13.78 0.50 16.66
N HIS A 407 -13.22 -0.66 16.97
CA HIS A 407 -13.87 -1.70 17.77
C HIS A 407 -13.15 -1.87 19.10
N PHE A 408 -13.91 -1.89 20.19
CA PHE A 408 -13.40 -1.93 21.56
C PHE A 408 -13.95 -3.14 22.30
N VAL A 409 -13.06 -3.93 22.88
CA VAL A 409 -13.39 -5.09 23.73
C VAL A 409 -12.64 -4.93 25.06
N ASN A 410 -13.35 -4.87 26.16
CA ASN A 410 -12.78 -4.63 27.49
C ASN A 410 -11.76 -3.47 27.48
N SER A 411 -12.10 -2.40 26.78
CA SER A 411 -11.22 -1.24 26.57
C SER A 411 -11.96 0.03 26.94
N GLY A 412 -11.22 1.08 27.29
CA GLY A 412 -11.79 2.35 27.68
C GLY A 412 -12.36 3.16 26.52
N THR A 413 -12.79 4.39 26.83
CA THR A 413 -13.31 5.33 25.83
C THR A 413 -12.16 6.14 25.22
N PRO A 414 -12.08 6.27 23.89
CA PRO A 414 -11.01 7.03 23.28
C PRO A 414 -11.14 8.54 23.57
N GLU A 415 -10.04 9.18 23.93
CA GLU A 415 -9.93 10.65 23.94
C GLU A 415 -9.89 11.17 22.50
N THR A 416 -10.59 12.27 22.24
CA THR A 416 -10.62 12.95 20.93
C THR A 416 -10.55 14.46 21.09
N SER A 417 -9.96 15.16 20.12
CA SER A 417 -9.87 16.61 20.12
C SER A 417 -9.67 17.17 18.72
N GLY A 418 -10.39 18.21 18.37
CA GLY A 418 -10.21 19.00 17.15
C GLY A 418 -10.51 18.25 15.86
N SER A 419 -9.76 18.59 14.82
CA SER A 419 -9.86 17.98 13.49
C SER A 419 -8.48 17.61 12.94
N VAL A 420 -8.44 16.70 11.99
CA VAL A 420 -7.21 16.24 11.33
C VAL A 420 -7.33 16.50 9.84
N ALA A 421 -6.24 16.88 9.18
CA ALA A 421 -6.20 17.09 7.74
C ALA A 421 -6.57 15.80 7.00
N SER A 422 -7.13 15.94 5.80
CA SER A 422 -7.55 14.79 4.97
C SER A 422 -6.37 13.94 4.54
N ILE A 423 -6.59 12.64 4.45
CA ILE A 423 -5.61 11.67 3.94
C ILE A 423 -5.65 11.70 2.41
N PRO A 424 -4.54 11.97 1.71
CA PRO A 424 -4.56 12.24 0.27
C PRO A 424 -4.39 10.99 -0.62
N TYR A 425 -4.22 9.82 -0.08
CA TYR A 425 -4.06 8.57 -0.82
C TYR A 425 -5.29 7.66 -0.66
N SER A 426 -5.48 6.76 -1.62
CA SER A 426 -6.55 5.76 -1.56
C SER A 426 -6.20 4.63 -0.59
N TYR A 427 -7.15 4.21 0.20
CA TYR A 427 -7.05 3.07 1.11
C TYR A 427 -8.44 2.43 1.31
N SER A 428 -8.45 1.22 1.84
CA SER A 428 -9.67 0.50 2.19
C SER A 428 -9.61 0.06 3.64
N LEU A 429 -10.72 0.21 4.37
CA LEU A 429 -10.82 -0.26 5.74
C LEU A 429 -11.35 -1.70 5.79
N THR A 430 -10.62 -2.56 6.46
CA THR A 430 -11.18 -3.81 7.00
C THR A 430 -12.21 -3.44 8.08
N SER A 431 -13.35 -4.13 8.13
CA SER A 431 -14.29 -3.94 9.24
C SER A 431 -13.56 -4.10 10.59
N ALA A 432 -13.70 -3.12 11.49
CA ALA A 432 -12.94 -3.11 12.74
C ALA A 432 -13.11 -4.38 13.56
N SER A 433 -14.30 -4.99 13.58
CA SER A 433 -14.55 -6.26 14.28
C SER A 433 -13.79 -7.46 13.70
N GLN A 434 -13.34 -7.40 12.44
CA GLN A 434 -12.57 -8.44 11.76
C GLN A 434 -11.06 -8.24 11.86
N VAL A 435 -10.62 -7.05 12.26
CA VAL A 435 -9.20 -6.67 12.28
C VAL A 435 -8.36 -7.62 13.12
N LYS A 436 -8.84 -8.03 14.30
CA LYS A 436 -8.15 -9.03 15.13
C LYS A 436 -7.80 -10.28 14.32
N SER A 437 -8.77 -10.89 13.67
CA SER A 437 -8.56 -12.12 12.89
C SER A 437 -7.63 -11.88 11.70
N VAL A 438 -7.84 -10.79 10.96
CA VAL A 438 -7.02 -10.44 9.78
C VAL A 438 -5.57 -10.19 10.19
N VAL A 439 -5.35 -9.39 11.23
CA VAL A 439 -4.01 -8.99 11.66
C VAL A 439 -3.24 -10.13 12.32
N THR A 440 -3.88 -10.93 13.18
CA THR A 440 -3.20 -12.09 13.79
C THR A 440 -2.79 -13.17 12.76
N ASN A 441 -3.53 -13.27 11.66
CA ASN A 441 -3.20 -14.18 10.56
C ASN A 441 -2.15 -13.64 9.61
N GLY A 442 -2.06 -12.30 9.43
CA GLY A 442 -1.23 -11.66 8.41
C GLY A 442 0.01 -10.94 8.92
N ALA A 443 0.02 -10.42 10.16
CA ALA A 443 1.13 -9.62 10.67
C ALA A 443 2.34 -10.45 11.12
N GLY A 444 3.51 -9.87 10.95
CA GLY A 444 4.78 -10.46 11.37
C GLY A 444 5.51 -11.22 10.27
N THR A 445 6.67 -11.73 10.63
CA THR A 445 7.57 -12.45 9.73
C THR A 445 7.01 -13.81 9.32
N GLY A 446 7.27 -14.23 8.07
CA GLY A 446 6.84 -15.53 7.53
C GLY A 446 5.43 -15.51 6.92
N LYS A 447 4.82 -14.35 6.74
CA LYS A 447 3.44 -14.21 6.26
C LYS A 447 3.34 -13.83 4.76
N ILE A 448 4.44 -13.50 4.10
CA ILE A 448 4.44 -12.99 2.70
C ILE A 448 5.11 -13.94 1.70
N GLY A 449 5.27 -15.22 2.00
CA GLY A 449 5.68 -16.22 1.01
C GLY A 449 6.99 -15.93 0.26
N LEU A 450 8.04 -15.49 0.97
CA LEU A 450 9.36 -15.16 0.41
C LEU A 450 10.40 -16.23 0.74
#